data_3fc08535d01e13f39691b499954f41b4
#
_entry.id   3fc08535d01e13f39691b499954f41b4
#
_cell.length_a   1.000
_cell.length_b   1.000
_cell.length_c   1.000
_cell.angle_alpha   90.00
_cell.angle_beta   90.00
_cell.angle_gamma   90.00
#
_symmetry.space_group_name_H-M   'P 1'
#
loop_
_entity.id
_entity.type
_entity.pdbx_description
1 polymer ?
#
loop_
_entity_poly.entity_id
_entity_poly.type
_entity_poly.pdbx_seq_one_letter_code
_entity_poly.pdbx_strand_id
1 'polypeptide(L)'
;SCMIIVATDAPLTARNLHRLAARAWSALARVGGIASNGSGEYVLAFSTAEKVRVPMNAPRLLPTEELSNDALSPLFLAVIEATEE
;
A
#
# COMPACT_ATOMS: atom_id res chain seq x y z
N SER A 1 5.11 12.63 -14.53
CA SER A 1 4.01 12.26 -13.62
C SER A 1 3.75 10.77 -13.70
N CYS A 2 3.41 10.18 -12.58
CA CYS A 2 3.17 8.75 -12.48
C CYS A 2 2.02 8.46 -11.53
N MET A 3 1.18 7.49 -11.87
CA MET A 3 0.12 7.00 -11.00
C MET A 3 0.35 5.53 -10.76
N ILE A 4 0.42 5.14 -9.47
CA ILE A 4 0.67 3.75 -9.09
C ILE A 4 -0.47 3.27 -8.22
N ILE A 5 -0.99 2.09 -8.51
CA ILE A 5 -2.02 1.46 -7.69
C ILE A 5 -1.47 0.14 -7.18
N VAL A 6 -1.52 -0.04 -5.85
CA VAL A 6 -1.07 -1.25 -5.18
C VAL A 6 -2.29 -1.98 -4.63
N ALA A 7 -2.54 -3.17 -5.13
CA ALA A 7 -3.62 -4.03 -4.66
C ALA A 7 -3.01 -5.22 -3.92
N THR A 8 -3.55 -5.54 -2.75
CA THR A 8 -3.06 -6.68 -1.97
C THR A 8 -4.23 -7.41 -1.32
N ASP A 9 -4.06 -8.70 -1.08
CA ASP A 9 -4.99 -9.50 -0.27
C ASP A 9 -4.48 -9.68 1.17
N ALA A 10 -3.36 -9.07 1.50
CA ALA A 10 -2.87 -9.07 2.88
C ALA A 10 -3.77 -8.22 3.77
N PRO A 11 -4.01 -8.64 5.02
CA PRO A 11 -4.87 -7.89 5.93
C PRO A 11 -4.16 -6.65 6.48
N LEU A 12 -4.35 -5.54 5.80
CA LEU A 12 -3.76 -4.24 6.14
C LEU A 12 -4.86 -3.21 6.31
N THR A 13 -4.80 -2.46 7.39
CA THR A 13 -5.70 -1.32 7.60
C THR A 13 -5.10 -0.05 7.00
N ALA A 14 -5.83 1.06 7.07
CA ALA A 14 -5.44 2.30 6.41
C ALA A 14 -4.00 2.75 6.72
N ARG A 15 -3.60 2.66 7.98
CA ARG A 15 -2.23 3.05 8.38
C ARG A 15 -1.17 2.26 7.62
N ASN A 16 -1.32 0.94 7.58
CA ASN A 16 -0.33 0.08 6.93
C ASN A 16 -0.45 0.10 5.41
N LEU A 17 -1.63 0.33 4.87
CA LEU A 17 -1.79 0.57 3.43
C LEU A 17 -1.06 1.84 3.00
N HIS A 18 -1.13 2.89 3.80
CA HIS A 18 -0.39 4.12 3.52
C HIS A 18 1.12 3.87 3.54
N ARG A 19 1.60 3.09 4.51
CA ARG A 19 3.02 2.72 4.57
C ARG A 19 3.45 1.89 3.37
N LEU A 20 2.58 0.97 2.93
CA LEU A 20 2.84 0.14 1.75
C LEU A 20 2.92 1.02 0.48
N ALA A 21 1.96 1.94 0.33
CA ALA A 21 1.96 2.87 -0.79
C ALA A 21 3.24 3.72 -0.83
N ALA A 22 3.71 4.16 0.33
CA ALA A 22 4.93 4.97 0.42
C ALA A 22 6.16 4.24 -0.12
N ARG A 23 6.18 2.91 -0.09
CA ARG A 23 7.32 2.13 -0.62
C ARG A 23 7.44 2.20 -2.14
N ALA A 24 6.36 2.50 -2.86
CA ALA A 24 6.44 2.68 -4.30
C ALA A 24 7.34 3.85 -4.69
N TRP A 25 7.45 4.87 -3.84
CA TRP A 25 8.37 5.98 -4.06
C TRP A 25 9.82 5.53 -4.13
N SER A 26 10.19 4.55 -3.29
CA SER A 26 11.56 4.01 -3.33
C SER A 26 11.87 3.40 -4.68
N ALA A 27 10.91 2.72 -5.29
CA ALA A 27 11.08 2.13 -6.61
C ALA A 27 11.25 3.20 -7.69
N LEU A 28 10.46 4.26 -7.63
CA LEU A 28 10.61 5.37 -8.58
C LEU A 28 12.00 6.00 -8.49
N ALA A 29 12.50 6.20 -7.28
CA ALA A 29 13.85 6.74 -7.09
C ALA A 29 14.92 5.79 -7.64
N ARG A 30 14.74 4.49 -7.45
CA ARG A 30 15.70 3.48 -7.91
C ARG A 30 15.80 3.42 -9.43
N VAL A 31 14.73 3.74 -10.15
CA VAL A 31 14.75 3.78 -11.62
C VAL A 31 15.01 5.18 -12.17
N GLY A 32 15.42 6.12 -11.34
CA GLY A 32 15.84 7.44 -11.78
C GLY A 32 14.81 8.56 -11.66
N GLY A 33 13.66 8.30 -11.04
CA GLY A 33 12.65 9.34 -10.84
C GLY A 33 13.07 10.31 -9.75
N ILE A 34 13.05 11.61 -10.05
CA ILE A 34 13.47 12.64 -9.10
C ILE A 34 12.34 13.54 -8.63
N ALA A 35 11.10 13.25 -9.05
CA ALA A 35 9.95 14.08 -8.70
C ALA A 35 10.19 15.57 -8.94
N SER A 36 10.61 15.91 -10.17
CA SER A 36 10.93 17.28 -10.52
C SER A 36 9.73 18.22 -10.40
N ASN A 37 9.99 19.51 -10.35
CA ASN A 37 8.93 20.50 -10.28
C ASN A 37 7.95 20.34 -11.45
N GLY A 38 6.67 20.35 -11.17
CA GLY A 38 5.63 20.10 -12.17
C GLY A 38 5.24 18.65 -12.33
N SER A 39 6.02 17.72 -11.78
CA SER A 39 5.65 16.30 -11.77
C SER A 39 4.65 16.03 -10.65
N GLY A 40 3.67 15.16 -10.92
CA GLY A 40 2.71 14.71 -9.91
C GLY A 40 2.74 13.20 -9.84
N GLU A 41 3.20 12.66 -8.72
CA GLU A 41 3.22 11.23 -8.47
C GLU A 41 2.21 10.90 -7.39
N TYR A 42 1.32 9.96 -7.70
CA TYR A 42 0.28 9.53 -6.79
C TYR A 42 0.32 8.02 -6.63
N VAL A 43 0.24 7.57 -5.40
CA VAL A 43 0.18 6.13 -5.10
C VAL A 43 -1.05 5.86 -4.27
N LEU A 44 -1.84 4.89 -4.69
CA LEU A 44 -3.02 4.44 -3.98
C LEU A 44 -2.85 2.96 -3.64
N ALA A 45 -3.12 2.59 -2.40
CA ALA A 45 -3.07 1.18 -1.99
C ALA A 45 -4.40 0.76 -1.38
N PHE A 46 -4.83 -0.47 -1.67
CA PHE A 46 -6.01 -1.04 -1.04
C PHE A 46 -5.83 -2.53 -0.80
N SER A 47 -6.61 -3.04 0.17
CA SER A 47 -6.62 -4.46 0.51
C SER A 47 -7.98 -5.07 0.22
N THR A 48 -7.97 -6.29 -0.32
CA THR A 48 -9.18 -7.07 -0.56
C THR A 48 -9.44 -8.10 0.55
N ALA A 49 -8.62 -8.11 1.60
CA ALA A 49 -8.76 -9.08 2.70
C ALA A 49 -10.10 -8.92 3.42
N GLU A 50 -10.80 -10.03 3.66
CA GLU A 50 -12.08 -9.98 4.36
C GLU A 50 -11.95 -9.49 5.80
N LYS A 51 -10.82 -9.76 6.44
CA LYS A 51 -10.55 -9.36 7.82
C LYS A 51 -10.57 -7.86 8.04
N VAL A 52 -10.40 -7.07 6.97
CA VAL A 52 -10.38 -5.61 7.05
C VAL A 52 -11.55 -4.96 6.30
N ARG A 53 -12.46 -5.75 5.73
CA ARG A 53 -13.65 -5.21 5.05
C ARG A 53 -14.71 -4.80 6.06
N VAL A 54 -15.40 -3.73 5.74
CA VAL A 54 -16.56 -3.29 6.51
C VAL A 54 -17.81 -3.88 5.84
N PRO A 55 -18.58 -4.74 6.54
CA PRO A 55 -19.80 -5.30 5.96
C PRO A 55 -20.88 -4.21 5.80
N MET A 56 -21.83 -4.46 4.90
CA MET A 56 -22.88 -3.48 4.58
C MET A 56 -23.69 -3.07 5.82
N ASN A 57 -24.04 -4.01 6.67
CA ASN A 57 -24.78 -3.76 7.92
C ASN A 57 -23.86 -3.96 9.12
N ALA A 58 -22.81 -3.14 9.17
CA ALA A 58 -21.77 -3.29 10.17
C ALA A 58 -22.28 -3.02 11.58
N PRO A 59 -21.86 -3.82 12.59
CA PRO A 59 -22.10 -3.50 13.99
C PRO A 59 -21.29 -2.26 14.40
N ARG A 60 -21.59 -1.71 15.56
CA ARG A 60 -20.89 -0.53 16.07
C ARG A 60 -19.42 -0.80 16.34
N LEU A 61 -19.07 -2.02 16.70
CA LEU A 61 -17.70 -2.46 16.92
C LEU A 61 -17.37 -3.55 15.90
N LEU A 62 -16.29 -3.33 15.16
CA LEU A 62 -15.84 -4.28 14.14
C LEU A 62 -14.58 -4.98 14.61
N PRO A 63 -14.58 -6.33 14.65
CA PRO A 63 -13.34 -7.05 14.85
C PRO A 63 -12.50 -6.95 13.57
N THR A 64 -11.23 -6.59 13.70
CA THR A 64 -10.30 -6.58 12.59
C THR A 64 -9.03 -7.32 12.98
N GLU A 65 -8.41 -7.94 11.99
CA GLU A 65 -7.11 -8.56 12.15
C GLU A 65 -6.19 -7.99 11.10
N GLU A 66 -4.99 -7.58 11.49
CA GLU A 66 -4.01 -7.09 10.55
C GLU A 66 -2.63 -7.64 10.84
N LEU A 67 -1.78 -7.64 9.82
CA LEU A 67 -0.40 -8.07 9.99
C LEU A 67 0.33 -7.16 10.97
N SER A 68 1.21 -7.77 11.78
CA SER A 68 2.08 -7.00 12.65
C SER A 68 3.10 -6.19 11.83
N ASN A 69 3.69 -5.18 12.44
CA ASN A 69 4.68 -4.35 11.76
C ASN A 69 5.84 -5.17 11.19
N ASP A 70 6.33 -6.15 11.94
CA ASP A 70 7.47 -6.95 11.48
C ASP A 70 7.12 -7.84 10.28
N ALA A 71 5.85 -8.21 10.13
CA ALA A 71 5.41 -9.01 8.99
C ALA A 71 5.28 -8.20 7.69
N LEU A 72 5.39 -6.87 7.75
CA LEU A 72 5.22 -6.00 6.59
C LEU A 72 6.45 -5.91 5.70
N SER A 73 7.65 -6.14 6.24
CA SER A 73 8.87 -5.95 5.46
C SER A 73 8.91 -6.73 4.15
N PRO A 74 8.51 -8.01 4.10
CA PRO A 74 8.46 -8.72 2.81
C PRO A 74 7.50 -8.07 1.82
N LEU A 75 6.37 -7.53 2.28
CA LEU A 75 5.42 -6.84 1.41
C LEU A 75 5.99 -5.53 0.89
N PHE A 76 6.70 -4.79 1.74
CA PHE A 76 7.36 -3.55 1.33
C PHE A 76 8.36 -3.84 0.21
N LEU A 77 9.18 -4.87 0.38
CA LEU A 77 10.13 -5.27 -0.65
C LEU A 77 9.42 -5.69 -1.94
N ALA A 78 8.33 -6.45 -1.82
CA ALA A 78 7.57 -6.89 -2.98
C ALA A 78 7.01 -5.71 -3.78
N VAL A 79 6.49 -4.68 -3.12
CA VAL A 79 5.98 -3.47 -3.79
C VAL A 79 7.11 -2.75 -4.52
N ILE A 80 8.27 -2.62 -3.88
CA ILE A 80 9.42 -1.97 -4.51
C ILE A 80 9.85 -2.72 -5.75
N GLU A 81 10.03 -4.02 -5.65
CA GLU A 81 10.46 -4.85 -6.77
C GLU A 81 9.45 -4.87 -7.92
N ALA A 82 8.17 -5.01 -7.61
CA ALA A 82 7.12 -5.01 -8.62
C ALA A 82 7.02 -3.67 -9.34
N THR A 83 7.18 -2.58 -8.62
CA THR A 83 7.11 -1.23 -9.20
C THR A 83 8.30 -0.95 -10.11
N GLU A 84 9.48 -1.46 -9.78
CA GLU A 84 10.67 -1.29 -10.61
C GLU A 84 10.56 -1.99 -11.97
N GLU A 85 9.83 -3.10 -12.03
CA GLU A 85 9.69 -3.84 -13.28
C GLU A 85 8.86 -3.06 -14.32
#